data_eca58af00e8d666a55b0222a31b916cf
#
_entry.id   eca58af00e8d666a55b0222a31b916cf
#
_cell.length_a   1.000
_cell.length_b   1.000
_cell.length_c   1.000
_cell.angle_alpha   90.00
_cell.angle_beta   90.00
_cell.angle_gamma   90.00
#
_symmetry.space_group_name_H-M   'P 1'
#
loop_
_entity.id
_entity.type
_entity.pdbx_description
1 polymer ?
#
loop_
_entity_poly.entity_id
_entity_poly.type
_entity_poly.pdbx_seq_one_letter_code
_entity_poly.pdbx_strand_id
1 'polypeptide(L)'
;LPGRKRARLKPEERPVYAQRRIVPSVEIRFPLPPSTNSLYFHVAGGRRKTPKYRVWRQQAALLIDVQRPGRMAGPCDVTIFLPPFSGDADNRIKPCLDAAVAAGVLADDGQRYVRRAFVEVDRSATKVRMVLTMPSVEDQDRAEVEVRAREGQSCAHIAVSLGLDEGHVRTVLAEIGR
;
A
#
# COMPACT_ATOMS: atom_id res chain seq x y z
N LEU A 1 3.51 18.35 -27.36
CA LEU A 1 3.90 19.17 -26.20
C LEU A 1 4.62 18.27 -25.20
N PRO A 2 5.85 18.57 -24.73
CA PRO A 2 6.58 17.75 -23.81
C PRO A 2 5.85 17.71 -22.45
N GLY A 3 5.68 16.50 -21.90
CA GLY A 3 5.00 16.26 -20.64
C GLY A 3 5.63 17.06 -19.51
N ARG A 4 4.84 17.92 -18.85
CA ARG A 4 5.24 18.62 -17.63
C ARG A 4 5.60 17.57 -16.57
N LYS A 5 6.90 17.39 -16.32
CA LYS A 5 7.38 16.68 -15.12
C LYS A 5 6.79 17.41 -13.91
N ARG A 6 5.96 16.74 -13.13
CA ARG A 6 5.50 17.27 -11.84
C ARG A 6 6.75 17.58 -11.01
N ALA A 7 6.94 18.84 -10.69
CA ALA A 7 8.00 19.25 -9.78
C ALA A 7 7.82 18.49 -8.46
N ARG A 8 8.87 17.81 -7.99
CA ARG A 8 8.89 17.24 -6.64
C ARG A 8 8.89 18.43 -5.68
N LEU A 9 7.85 18.52 -4.84
CA LEU A 9 7.83 19.45 -3.73
C LEU A 9 9.08 19.24 -2.87
N LYS A 10 9.72 20.34 -2.47
CA LYS A 10 10.84 20.30 -1.54
C LYS A 10 10.38 19.73 -0.19
N PRO A 11 11.27 19.13 0.62
CA PRO A 11 10.91 18.56 1.91
C PRO A 11 10.12 19.52 2.81
N GLU A 12 10.46 20.81 2.80
CA GLU A 12 9.80 21.89 3.55
C GLU A 12 8.41 22.29 3.03
N GLU A 13 8.10 21.95 1.78
CA GLU A 13 6.79 22.20 1.15
C GLU A 13 5.82 21.01 1.33
N ARG A 14 6.27 19.97 2.04
CA ARG A 14 5.43 18.81 2.28
C ARG A 14 4.39 19.15 3.36
N PRO A 15 3.12 18.80 3.12
CA PRO A 15 2.06 19.04 4.09
C PRO A 15 2.36 18.39 5.46
N VAL A 16 1.66 18.85 6.50
CA VAL A 16 1.77 18.51 7.94
C VAL A 16 1.99 17.01 8.25
N TYR A 17 1.53 16.09 7.40
CA TYR A 17 1.73 14.65 7.56
C TYR A 17 3.19 14.19 7.37
N ALA A 18 4.09 15.01 6.82
CA ALA A 18 5.52 14.67 6.75
C ALA A 18 6.16 14.55 8.15
N GLN A 19 5.52 15.12 9.17
CA GLN A 19 5.94 15.07 10.57
C GLN A 19 5.37 13.86 11.34
N ARG A 20 4.53 13.03 10.71
CA ARG A 20 3.96 11.85 11.37
C ARG A 20 5.06 10.86 11.73
N ARG A 21 4.95 10.30 12.94
CA ARG A 21 5.85 9.24 13.41
C ARG A 21 5.77 8.03 12.48
N ILE A 22 6.92 7.49 12.09
CA ILE A 22 7.03 6.20 11.41
C ILE A 22 6.68 5.10 12.40
N VAL A 23 5.83 4.17 12.00
CA VAL A 23 5.38 3.05 12.82
C VAL A 23 5.36 1.76 12.00
N PRO A 24 5.56 0.59 12.64
CA PRO A 24 5.60 -0.70 11.94
C PRO A 24 4.21 -1.16 11.47
N SER A 25 3.15 -0.66 12.08
CA SER A 25 1.77 -0.98 11.70
C SER A 25 0.85 0.22 11.91
N VAL A 26 -0.13 0.35 11.02
CA VAL A 26 -1.17 1.38 11.06
C VAL A 26 -2.52 0.73 10.79
N GLU A 27 -3.51 1.02 11.63
CA GLU A 27 -4.92 0.76 11.33
C GLU A 27 -5.65 2.09 11.10
N ILE A 28 -6.43 2.17 10.02
CA ILE A 28 -7.26 3.33 9.68
C ILE A 28 -8.66 2.88 9.29
N ARG A 29 -9.65 3.75 9.56
CA ARG A 29 -11.06 3.49 9.25
C ARG A 29 -11.66 4.68 8.51
N PHE A 30 -12.43 4.40 7.45
CA PHE A 30 -13.04 5.43 6.61
C PHE A 30 -14.29 4.86 5.87
N PRO A 31 -15.13 5.72 5.26
CA PRO A 31 -16.31 5.27 4.55
C PRO A 31 -15.97 4.39 3.33
N LEU A 32 -16.89 3.51 2.96
CA LEU A 32 -16.77 2.69 1.74
C LEU A 32 -16.51 3.57 0.52
N PRO A 33 -15.46 3.29 -0.27
CA PRO A 33 -15.16 4.06 -1.49
C PRO A 33 -16.14 3.79 -2.62
N PRO A 34 -16.29 4.70 -3.59
CA PRO A 34 -16.89 4.39 -4.86
C PRO A 34 -16.06 3.33 -5.62
N SER A 35 -16.70 2.56 -6.51
CA SER A 35 -16.02 1.60 -7.38
C SER A 35 -15.02 2.30 -8.30
N THR A 36 -13.92 1.61 -8.65
CA THR A 36 -12.92 2.06 -9.63
C THR A 36 -13.54 2.53 -10.92
N ASN A 37 -14.61 1.88 -11.38
CA ASN A 37 -15.36 2.24 -12.59
C ASN A 37 -16.03 3.63 -12.53
N SER A 38 -16.22 4.16 -11.32
CA SER A 38 -16.84 5.46 -11.06
C SER A 38 -15.88 6.56 -10.65
N LEU A 39 -14.56 6.30 -10.69
CA LEU A 39 -13.55 7.27 -10.20
C LEU A 39 -13.27 8.37 -11.22
N TYR A 40 -13.35 8.06 -12.52
CA TYR A 40 -12.92 8.94 -13.58
C TYR A 40 -13.96 9.01 -14.69
N PHE A 41 -14.00 10.14 -15.37
CA PHE A 41 -14.70 10.32 -16.62
C PHE A 41 -13.75 10.84 -17.70
N HIS A 42 -14.07 10.55 -18.95
CA HIS A 42 -13.26 10.98 -20.08
C HIS A 42 -13.60 12.43 -20.46
N VAL A 43 -12.57 13.19 -20.76
CA VAL A 43 -12.67 14.56 -21.32
C VAL A 43 -11.70 14.69 -22.49
N ALA A 44 -11.87 15.72 -23.32
CA ALA A 44 -10.88 16.04 -24.33
C ALA A 44 -9.51 16.23 -23.66
N GLY A 45 -8.53 15.40 -24.06
CA GLY A 45 -7.18 15.41 -23.51
C GLY A 45 -6.92 14.52 -22.28
N GLY A 46 -7.84 13.60 -21.90
CA GLY A 46 -7.53 12.61 -20.87
C GLY A 46 -8.67 12.20 -19.93
N ARG A 47 -8.30 11.84 -18.69
CA ARG A 47 -9.25 11.43 -17.65
C ARG A 47 -9.27 12.45 -16.52
N ARG A 48 -10.46 12.76 -16.00
CA ARG A 48 -10.66 13.59 -14.80
C ARG A 48 -11.40 12.82 -13.72
N LYS A 49 -11.05 13.09 -12.46
CA LYS A 49 -11.74 12.52 -11.29
C LYS A 49 -13.16 13.04 -11.23
N THR A 50 -14.13 12.13 -11.01
CA THR A 50 -15.54 12.51 -10.83
C THR A 50 -15.71 13.40 -9.59
N PRO A 51 -16.73 14.30 -9.56
CA PRO A 51 -17.03 15.09 -8.37
C PRO A 51 -17.27 14.22 -7.14
N LYS A 52 -18.04 13.13 -7.29
CA LYS A 52 -18.32 12.15 -6.23
C LYS A 52 -17.04 11.58 -5.63
N TYR A 53 -16.09 11.19 -6.47
CA TYR A 53 -14.81 10.63 -6.00
C TYR A 53 -13.95 11.69 -5.30
N ARG A 54 -13.91 12.92 -5.80
CA ARG A 54 -13.17 14.00 -5.15
C ARG A 54 -13.67 14.29 -3.75
N VAL A 55 -14.99 14.42 -3.59
CA VAL A 55 -15.64 14.66 -2.30
C VAL A 55 -15.36 13.50 -1.34
N TRP A 56 -15.61 12.26 -1.77
CA TRP A 56 -15.34 11.07 -0.96
C TRP A 56 -13.87 11.01 -0.50
N ARG A 57 -12.92 11.23 -1.41
CA ARG A 57 -11.48 11.16 -1.11
C ARG A 57 -11.07 12.22 -0.08
N GLN A 58 -11.62 13.43 -0.16
CA GLN A 58 -11.37 14.48 0.83
C GLN A 58 -11.95 14.09 2.20
N GLN A 59 -13.19 13.61 2.25
CA GLN A 59 -13.83 13.14 3.48
C GLN A 59 -13.07 11.97 4.11
N ALA A 60 -12.66 10.99 3.31
CA ALA A 60 -11.89 9.86 3.80
C ALA A 60 -10.54 10.32 4.37
N ALA A 61 -9.82 11.21 3.68
CA ALA A 61 -8.55 11.75 4.16
C ALA A 61 -8.70 12.51 5.48
N LEU A 62 -9.74 13.33 5.64
CA LEU A 62 -10.02 14.05 6.89
C LEU A 62 -10.35 13.07 8.04
N LEU A 63 -11.19 12.07 7.79
CA LEU A 63 -11.54 11.06 8.78
C LEU A 63 -10.33 10.21 9.21
N ILE A 64 -9.43 9.92 8.30
CA ILE A 64 -8.16 9.26 8.61
C ILE A 64 -7.27 10.20 9.42
N ASP A 65 -7.21 11.48 9.07
CA ASP A 65 -6.37 12.47 9.77
C ASP A 65 -6.76 12.64 11.23
N VAL A 66 -8.07 12.67 11.52
CA VAL A 66 -8.60 12.76 12.90
C VAL A 66 -8.17 11.57 13.76
N GLN A 67 -7.95 10.39 13.19
CA GLN A 67 -7.46 9.20 13.90
C GLN A 67 -5.98 9.33 14.29
N ARG A 68 -5.28 10.34 13.80
CA ARG A 68 -3.85 10.61 14.04
C ARG A 68 -2.96 9.37 13.80
N PRO A 69 -3.13 8.64 12.69
CA PRO A 69 -2.33 7.47 12.41
C PRO A 69 -0.86 7.87 12.23
N GLY A 70 0.04 6.93 12.47
CA GLY A 70 1.41 7.04 12.00
C GLY A 70 1.50 7.02 10.47
N ARG A 71 2.72 6.96 9.95
CA ARG A 71 2.96 6.75 8.52
C ARG A 71 3.85 5.53 8.29
N MET A 72 3.66 4.90 7.14
CA MET A 72 4.53 3.83 6.67
C MET A 72 5.75 4.43 5.94
N ALA A 73 6.96 3.98 6.31
CA ALA A 73 8.19 4.51 5.74
C ALA A 73 8.67 3.74 4.51
N GLY A 74 8.27 2.48 4.38
CA GLY A 74 8.77 1.55 3.36
C GLY A 74 7.67 0.68 2.80
N PRO A 75 8.05 -0.38 2.06
CA PRO A 75 7.11 -1.33 1.54
C PRO A 75 6.32 -1.98 2.68
N CYS A 76 5.00 -2.06 2.51
CA CYS A 76 4.09 -2.65 3.49
C CYS A 76 3.12 -3.62 2.82
N ASP A 77 2.60 -4.53 3.61
CA ASP A 77 1.45 -5.33 3.28
C ASP A 77 0.19 -4.61 3.72
N VAL A 78 -0.82 -4.64 2.90
CA VAL A 78 -2.09 -3.95 3.13
C VAL A 78 -3.23 -4.95 3.15
N THR A 79 -3.99 -4.99 4.24
CA THR A 79 -5.23 -5.75 4.33
C THR A 79 -6.41 -4.78 4.47
N ILE A 80 -7.38 -4.92 3.57
CA ILE A 80 -8.56 -4.07 3.49
C ILE A 80 -9.78 -4.89 3.84
N PHE A 81 -10.45 -4.58 4.94
CA PHE A 81 -11.72 -5.17 5.34
C PHE A 81 -12.84 -4.23 4.91
N LEU A 82 -13.67 -4.70 3.99
CA LEU A 82 -14.79 -3.93 3.44
C LEU A 82 -16.08 -4.27 4.17
N PRO A 83 -16.94 -3.30 4.50
CA PRO A 83 -18.30 -3.58 4.93
C PRO A 83 -19.08 -4.24 3.78
N PRO A 84 -20.26 -4.85 4.05
CA PRO A 84 -21.11 -5.38 3.00
C PRO A 84 -21.45 -4.32 1.94
N PHE A 85 -21.36 -4.67 0.67
CA PHE A 85 -21.66 -3.79 -0.47
C PHE A 85 -22.05 -4.62 -1.69
N SER A 86 -22.54 -3.95 -2.74
CA SER A 86 -22.78 -4.56 -4.05
C SER A 86 -21.59 -4.31 -4.99
N GLY A 87 -21.25 -5.32 -5.81
CA GLY A 87 -20.19 -5.26 -6.82
C GLY A 87 -18.89 -5.92 -6.37
N ASP A 88 -17.83 -5.77 -7.17
CA ASP A 88 -16.58 -6.49 -7.04
C ASP A 88 -15.64 -5.84 -5.99
N ALA A 89 -15.02 -6.68 -5.17
CA ALA A 89 -14.17 -6.23 -4.07
C ALA A 89 -12.85 -5.62 -4.56
N ASP A 90 -12.27 -6.16 -5.65
CA ASP A 90 -11.05 -5.65 -6.28
C ASP A 90 -11.19 -4.21 -6.75
N ASN A 91 -12.39 -3.82 -7.21
CA ASN A 91 -12.72 -2.45 -7.61
C ASN A 91 -12.72 -1.45 -6.44
N ARG A 92 -12.44 -1.88 -5.21
CA ARG A 92 -12.33 -1.03 -4.01
C ARG A 92 -10.89 -0.84 -3.55
N ILE A 93 -9.94 -1.66 -4.00
CA ILE A 93 -8.55 -1.61 -3.57
C ILE A 93 -7.92 -0.26 -3.90
N LYS A 94 -7.94 0.14 -5.18
CA LYS A 94 -7.30 1.39 -5.63
C LYS A 94 -7.80 2.63 -4.90
N PRO A 95 -9.11 2.88 -4.75
CA PRO A 95 -9.56 4.06 -4.01
C PRO A 95 -9.23 4.01 -2.50
N CYS A 96 -9.13 2.83 -1.88
CA CYS A 96 -8.65 2.71 -0.49
C CYS A 96 -7.18 3.14 -0.38
N LEU A 97 -6.31 2.68 -1.27
CA LEU A 97 -4.92 3.10 -1.33
C LEU A 97 -4.80 4.61 -1.59
N ASP A 98 -5.58 5.16 -2.53
CA ASP A 98 -5.63 6.59 -2.82
C ASP A 98 -6.04 7.44 -1.58
N ALA A 99 -6.90 6.90 -0.70
CA ALA A 99 -7.26 7.56 0.55
C ALA A 99 -6.10 7.58 1.54
N ALA A 100 -5.39 6.46 1.72
CA ALA A 100 -4.21 6.37 2.57
C ALA A 100 -3.07 7.31 2.11
N VAL A 101 -2.86 7.41 0.79
CA VAL A 101 -1.92 8.37 0.19
C VAL A 101 -2.38 9.80 0.41
N ALA A 102 -3.66 10.10 0.21
CA ALA A 102 -4.19 11.45 0.41
C ALA A 102 -4.08 11.92 1.87
N ALA A 103 -4.23 10.99 2.81
CA ALA A 103 -4.06 11.24 4.24
C ALA A 103 -2.58 11.24 4.69
N GLY A 104 -1.62 10.91 3.82
CA GLY A 104 -0.19 10.87 4.14
C GLY A 104 0.23 9.68 5.02
N VAL A 105 -0.58 8.64 5.09
CA VAL A 105 -0.23 7.36 5.73
C VAL A 105 0.73 6.57 4.84
N LEU A 106 0.49 6.58 3.53
CA LEU A 106 1.39 6.09 2.50
C LEU A 106 1.99 7.25 1.71
N ALA A 107 3.23 7.12 1.27
CA ALA A 107 3.84 8.11 0.38
C ALA A 107 3.32 7.98 -1.07
N ASP A 108 3.05 6.75 -1.51
CA ASP A 108 2.52 6.39 -2.83
C ASP A 108 1.89 4.99 -2.74
N ASP A 109 1.10 4.60 -3.74
CA ASP A 109 0.50 3.28 -3.87
C ASP A 109 1.22 2.36 -4.87
N GLY A 110 2.37 2.77 -5.37
CA GLY A 110 3.22 1.96 -6.26
C GLY A 110 3.94 0.82 -5.54
N GLN A 111 4.51 -0.12 -6.30
CA GLN A 111 5.22 -1.32 -5.82
C GLN A 111 6.32 -1.03 -4.80
N ARG A 112 6.90 0.18 -4.84
CA ARG A 112 7.91 0.62 -3.88
C ARG A 112 7.37 0.79 -2.46
N TYR A 113 6.04 0.97 -2.30
CA TYR A 113 5.39 1.26 -1.02
C TYR A 113 4.33 0.23 -0.63
N VAL A 114 3.76 -0.46 -1.60
CA VAL A 114 2.77 -1.52 -1.37
C VAL A 114 3.29 -2.81 -1.98
N ARG A 115 3.68 -3.76 -1.12
CA ARG A 115 4.18 -5.08 -1.52
C ARG A 115 3.03 -6.02 -1.89
N ARG A 116 2.00 -6.04 -1.06
CA ARG A 116 0.81 -6.87 -1.21
C ARG A 116 -0.43 -6.08 -0.80
N ALA A 117 -1.55 -6.34 -1.45
CA ALA A 117 -2.84 -5.80 -1.07
C ALA A 117 -3.87 -6.94 -1.06
N PHE A 118 -4.45 -7.21 0.10
CA PHE A 118 -5.51 -8.17 0.29
C PHE A 118 -6.82 -7.46 0.58
N VAL A 119 -7.92 -8.01 0.11
CA VAL A 119 -9.26 -7.50 0.38
C VAL A 119 -10.15 -8.61 0.89
N GLU A 120 -10.86 -8.34 1.97
CA GLU A 120 -11.83 -9.24 2.60
C GLU A 120 -13.14 -8.49 2.84
N VAL A 121 -14.26 -9.21 2.85
CA VAL A 121 -15.56 -8.64 3.23
C VAL A 121 -15.86 -9.00 4.67
N ASP A 122 -15.86 -8.00 5.54
CA ASP A 122 -16.27 -8.12 6.93
C ASP A 122 -17.78 -7.77 7.04
N ARG A 123 -18.61 -8.80 7.18
CA ARG A 123 -20.08 -8.66 7.23
C ARG A 123 -20.58 -7.91 8.46
N SER A 124 -19.76 -7.77 9.49
CA SER A 124 -20.08 -7.03 10.72
C SER A 124 -19.69 -5.55 10.65
N ALA A 125 -18.83 -5.18 9.70
CA ALA A 125 -18.32 -3.83 9.57
C ALA A 125 -19.34 -2.88 8.95
N THR A 126 -19.29 -1.61 9.38
CA THR A 126 -20.04 -0.49 8.79
C THR A 126 -19.16 0.49 8.03
N LYS A 127 -17.85 0.38 8.20
CA LYS A 127 -16.81 1.20 7.55
C LYS A 127 -15.69 0.30 7.04
N VAL A 128 -14.93 0.81 6.10
CA VAL A 128 -13.67 0.17 5.72
C VAL A 128 -12.72 0.25 6.90
N ARG A 129 -12.08 -0.88 7.22
CA ARG A 129 -10.92 -0.99 8.10
C ARG A 129 -9.73 -1.40 7.25
N MET A 130 -8.68 -0.62 7.25
CA MET A 130 -7.48 -0.90 6.48
C MET A 130 -6.29 -0.99 7.42
N VAL A 131 -5.59 -2.12 7.36
CA VAL A 131 -4.39 -2.39 8.15
C VAL A 131 -3.20 -2.40 7.21
N LEU A 132 -2.19 -1.62 7.55
CA LEU A 132 -0.91 -1.56 6.85
C LEU A 132 0.16 -2.05 7.82
N THR A 133 0.96 -3.03 7.41
CA THR A 133 2.00 -3.61 8.26
C THR A 133 3.32 -3.68 7.49
N MET A 134 4.40 -3.18 8.07
CA MET A 134 5.73 -3.41 7.53
C MET A 134 6.04 -4.90 7.62
N PRO A 135 6.60 -5.51 6.57
CA PRO A 135 7.04 -6.91 6.64
C PRO A 135 8.08 -7.06 7.77
N SER A 136 8.06 -8.19 8.44
CA SER A 136 9.12 -8.53 9.39
C SER A 136 10.47 -8.64 8.67
N VAL A 137 11.57 -8.62 9.42
CA VAL A 137 12.90 -8.85 8.85
C VAL A 137 12.93 -10.22 8.18
N GLU A 138 12.37 -11.23 8.82
CA GLU A 138 12.26 -12.59 8.29
C GLU A 138 11.48 -12.65 6.97
N ASP A 139 10.37 -11.91 6.86
CA ASP A 139 9.60 -11.81 5.61
C ASP A 139 10.38 -11.11 4.49
N GLN A 140 11.22 -10.13 4.85
CA GLN A 140 12.05 -9.43 3.88
C GLN A 140 13.17 -10.34 3.38
N ASP A 141 13.87 -11.02 4.30
CA ASP A 141 14.92 -11.98 3.98
C ASP A 141 14.38 -13.12 3.12
N ARG A 142 13.20 -13.66 3.49
CA ARG A 142 12.53 -14.71 2.72
C ARG A 142 12.21 -14.27 1.29
N ALA A 143 11.66 -13.08 1.11
CA ALA A 143 11.34 -12.55 -0.21
C ALA A 143 12.59 -12.34 -1.07
N GLU A 144 13.67 -11.84 -0.48
CA GLU A 144 14.93 -11.61 -1.17
C GLU A 144 15.63 -12.93 -1.54
N VAL A 145 15.62 -13.93 -0.64
CA VAL A 145 16.10 -15.28 -0.91
C VAL A 145 15.35 -15.91 -2.09
N GLU A 146 14.02 -15.79 -2.10
CA GLU A 146 13.19 -16.32 -3.19
C GLU A 146 13.53 -15.70 -4.54
N VAL A 147 13.67 -14.36 -4.61
CA VAL A 147 14.02 -13.65 -5.85
C VAL A 147 15.36 -14.14 -6.38
N ARG A 148 16.39 -14.18 -5.53
CA ARG A 148 17.75 -14.60 -5.95
C ARG A 148 17.83 -16.07 -6.35
N ALA A 149 17.07 -16.91 -5.69
CA ALA A 149 16.97 -18.32 -6.07
C ALA A 149 16.32 -18.51 -7.45
N ARG A 150 15.30 -17.70 -7.79
CA ARG A 150 14.69 -17.67 -9.14
C ARG A 150 15.68 -17.21 -10.21
N GLU A 151 16.61 -16.34 -9.85
CA GLU A 151 17.71 -15.89 -10.72
C GLU A 151 18.82 -16.95 -10.86
N GLY A 152 18.69 -18.11 -10.20
CA GLY A 152 19.62 -19.23 -10.28
C GLY A 152 20.86 -19.09 -9.41
N GLN A 153 20.85 -18.18 -8.43
CA GLN A 153 21.95 -18.06 -7.47
C GLN A 153 22.00 -19.24 -6.50
N SER A 154 23.21 -19.68 -6.14
CA SER A 154 23.39 -20.77 -5.16
C SER A 154 23.10 -20.31 -3.73
N CYS A 155 22.73 -21.23 -2.82
CA CYS A 155 22.47 -20.94 -1.41
C CYS A 155 23.65 -20.18 -0.77
N ALA A 156 24.88 -20.63 -1.01
CA ALA A 156 26.07 -19.97 -0.47
C ALA A 156 26.23 -18.53 -0.98
N HIS A 157 25.96 -18.28 -2.25
CA HIS A 157 26.03 -16.94 -2.84
C HIS A 157 24.95 -16.02 -2.25
N ILE A 158 23.72 -16.52 -2.11
CA ILE A 158 22.60 -15.79 -1.51
C ILE A 158 22.94 -15.43 -0.05
N ALA A 159 23.42 -16.40 0.73
CA ALA A 159 23.80 -16.20 2.13
C ALA A 159 24.84 -15.08 2.29
N VAL A 160 25.93 -15.15 1.53
CA VAL A 160 26.98 -14.13 1.56
C VAL A 160 26.46 -12.76 1.15
N SER A 161 25.66 -12.69 0.07
CA SER A 161 25.18 -11.42 -0.48
C SER A 161 24.14 -10.71 0.40
N LEU A 162 23.39 -11.48 1.21
CA LEU A 162 22.38 -10.95 2.14
C LEU A 162 22.90 -10.85 3.59
N GLY A 163 24.09 -11.37 3.89
CA GLY A 163 24.62 -11.44 5.24
C GLY A 163 23.84 -12.42 6.14
N LEU A 164 23.24 -13.45 5.53
CA LEU A 164 22.45 -14.49 6.21
C LEU A 164 23.28 -15.75 6.45
N ASP A 165 22.83 -16.58 7.40
CA ASP A 165 23.33 -17.93 7.56
C ASP A 165 22.87 -18.85 6.41
N GLU A 166 23.76 -19.68 5.89
CA GLU A 166 23.44 -20.57 4.77
C GLU A 166 22.37 -21.63 5.15
N GLY A 167 22.37 -22.08 6.41
CA GLY A 167 21.32 -22.96 6.93
C GLY A 167 19.95 -22.30 6.92
N HIS A 168 19.88 -21.02 7.28
CA HIS A 168 18.66 -20.23 7.18
C HIS A 168 18.16 -20.13 5.73
N VAL A 169 19.05 -19.83 4.77
CA VAL A 169 18.70 -19.78 3.34
C VAL A 169 18.17 -21.13 2.84
N ARG A 170 18.79 -22.24 3.21
CA ARG A 170 18.31 -23.59 2.87
C ARG A 170 16.93 -23.89 3.44
N THR A 171 16.68 -23.50 4.69
CA THR A 171 15.37 -23.66 5.33
C THR A 171 14.30 -22.91 4.59
N VAL A 172 14.55 -21.64 4.27
CA VAL A 172 13.63 -20.81 3.50
C VAL A 172 13.33 -21.42 2.13
N LEU A 173 14.35 -21.92 1.43
CA LEU A 173 14.18 -22.54 0.11
C LEU A 173 13.38 -23.86 0.19
N ALA A 174 13.56 -24.64 1.24
CA ALA A 174 12.79 -25.88 1.48
C ALA A 174 11.31 -25.56 1.72
N GLU A 175 10.99 -24.52 2.48
CA GLU A 175 9.62 -24.08 2.74
C GLU A 175 8.91 -23.54 1.48
N ILE A 176 9.66 -22.98 0.53
CA ILE A 176 9.12 -22.49 -0.74
C ILE A 176 8.88 -23.65 -1.73
N GLY A 177 9.26 -24.90 -1.38
CA GLY A 177 9.03 -26.08 -2.20
C GLY A 177 10.05 -26.30 -3.32
N ARG A 178 11.28 -25.93 -3.10
CA ARG A 178 12.41 -26.06 -4.04
C ARG A 178 13.60 -26.81 -3.47
#